data_bf26b8d03d14d4c86353d387a7d787b6
#
_entry.id   bf26b8d03d14d4c86353d387a7d787b6
#
_cell.length_a   1.000
_cell.length_b   1.000
_cell.length_c   1.000
_cell.angle_alpha   90.00
_cell.angle_beta   90.00
_cell.angle_gamma   90.00
#
_symmetry.space_group_name_H-M   'P 1'
#
loop_
_entity.id
_entity.type
_entity.pdbx_description
1 polymer ?
#
loop_
_entity_poly.entity_id
_entity_poly.type
_entity_poly.pdbx_seq_one_letter_code
_entity_poly.pdbx_strand_id
1 'polypeptide(L)'
;MKTQMIIGGILFGVAACTAPADGYRITGNIEGAGDGKAILLQSAGFEEPTMGDTVNMRNGKFVFEGRLESPVSVTVKVCPDSDQPASLGFIAENSPIRVMAAWKDVIERYGYRSIGGQTVEGSLNQEVYEKIAGVYGQMLKAPEHK
;
A
#
# COMPACT_ATOMS: atom_id res chain seq x y z
N MET A 1 -15.44 -8.27 -54.91
CA MET A 1 -15.61 -8.74 -53.53
C MET A 1 -14.59 -8.04 -52.65
N LYS A 2 -15.03 -7.11 -51.88
CA LYS A 2 -14.14 -6.41 -50.93
C LYS A 2 -14.18 -7.15 -49.61
N THR A 3 -13.10 -7.86 -49.32
CA THR A 3 -12.91 -8.43 -48.00
C THR A 3 -12.55 -7.28 -47.08
N GLN A 4 -13.48 -6.85 -46.26
CA GLN A 4 -13.17 -5.93 -45.20
C GLN A 4 -12.47 -6.73 -44.11
N MET A 5 -11.17 -6.55 -43.96
CA MET A 5 -10.45 -6.93 -42.77
C MET A 5 -10.89 -5.97 -41.67
N ILE A 6 -11.75 -6.44 -40.81
CA ILE A 6 -11.97 -5.80 -39.53
C ILE A 6 -10.72 -6.13 -38.70
N ILE A 7 -9.77 -5.24 -38.68
CA ILE A 7 -8.73 -5.27 -37.68
C ILE A 7 -9.42 -4.88 -36.39
N GLY A 8 -9.86 -5.88 -35.64
CA GLY A 8 -10.25 -5.71 -34.26
C GLY A 8 -9.02 -5.23 -33.51
N GLY A 9 -8.88 -3.93 -33.38
CA GLY A 9 -7.93 -3.35 -32.50
C GLY A 9 -8.27 -3.88 -31.11
N ILE A 10 -7.47 -4.82 -30.61
CA ILE A 10 -7.45 -5.11 -29.19
C ILE A 10 -6.91 -3.84 -28.55
N LEU A 11 -7.82 -2.98 -28.15
CA LEU A 11 -7.54 -1.96 -27.17
C LEU A 11 -7.15 -2.74 -25.91
N PHE A 12 -5.86 -2.99 -25.74
CA PHE A 12 -5.32 -3.13 -24.41
C PHE A 12 -5.60 -1.80 -23.73
N GLY A 13 -6.77 -1.70 -23.13
CA GLY A 13 -7.03 -0.67 -22.17
C GLY A 13 -5.92 -0.84 -21.13
N VAL A 14 -4.88 -0.03 -21.24
CA VAL A 14 -4.09 0.27 -20.08
C VAL A 14 -5.15 0.75 -19.12
N ALA A 15 -5.53 -0.12 -18.17
CA ALA A 15 -6.34 0.30 -17.07
C ALA A 15 -5.51 1.36 -16.38
N ALA A 16 -5.68 2.60 -16.81
CA ALA A 16 -5.13 3.72 -16.10
C ALA A 16 -5.58 3.53 -14.66
N CYS A 17 -4.63 3.41 -13.72
CA CYS A 17 -4.92 3.33 -12.31
C CYS A 17 -5.50 4.68 -11.89
N THR A 18 -6.72 4.98 -12.36
CA THR A 18 -7.47 6.14 -11.95
C THR A 18 -8.22 5.75 -10.70
N ALA A 19 -7.89 6.43 -9.59
CA ALA A 19 -8.72 6.40 -8.41
C ALA A 19 -10.15 6.82 -8.79
N PRO A 20 -11.18 6.34 -8.05
CA PRO A 20 -12.49 6.95 -8.14
C PRO A 20 -12.34 8.47 -8.01
N ALA A 21 -13.13 9.27 -8.75
CA ALA A 21 -12.95 10.72 -8.85
C ALA A 21 -12.83 11.45 -7.49
N ASP A 22 -13.36 10.86 -6.42
CA ASP A 22 -13.38 11.42 -5.05
C ASP A 22 -12.85 10.45 -3.99
N GLY A 23 -12.10 9.42 -4.38
CA GLY A 23 -11.68 8.37 -3.47
C GLY A 23 -10.22 7.96 -3.61
N TYR A 24 -9.83 6.96 -2.85
CA TYR A 24 -8.52 6.34 -2.97
C TYR A 24 -8.58 5.07 -3.81
N ARG A 25 -7.46 4.77 -4.45
CA ARG A 25 -7.15 3.47 -5.02
C ARG A 25 -5.76 3.07 -4.57
N ILE A 26 -5.69 2.11 -3.67
CA ILE A 26 -4.43 1.58 -3.13
C ILE A 26 -4.10 0.32 -3.91
N THR A 27 -3.02 0.37 -4.68
CA THR A 27 -2.48 -0.78 -5.40
C THR A 27 -1.25 -1.28 -4.69
N GLY A 28 -1.28 -2.50 -4.21
CA GLY A 28 -0.16 -3.14 -3.53
C GLY A 28 0.53 -4.17 -4.41
N ASN A 29 1.84 -4.27 -4.25
CA ASN A 29 2.65 -5.33 -4.82
C ASN A 29 3.71 -5.74 -3.80
N ILE A 30 3.51 -6.91 -3.19
CA ILE A 30 4.44 -7.50 -2.24
C ILE A 30 5.14 -8.65 -2.92
N GLU A 31 6.32 -8.39 -3.45
CA GLU A 31 7.11 -9.37 -4.17
C GLU A 31 7.39 -10.60 -3.31
N GLY A 32 7.08 -11.78 -3.83
CA GLY A 32 7.30 -13.05 -3.15
C GLY A 32 6.24 -13.46 -2.14
N ALA A 33 5.21 -12.65 -1.88
CA ALA A 33 4.13 -13.01 -0.95
C ALA A 33 3.20 -14.10 -1.51
N GLY A 34 3.08 -14.22 -2.83
CA GLY A 34 2.20 -15.20 -3.46
C GLY A 34 0.73 -14.86 -3.35
N ASP A 35 -0.12 -15.89 -3.36
CA ASP A 35 -1.55 -15.74 -3.25
C ASP A 35 -2.01 -15.71 -1.79
N GLY A 36 -3.13 -15.07 -1.53
CA GLY A 36 -3.73 -14.97 -0.21
C GLY A 36 -4.75 -13.85 -0.12
N LYS A 37 -4.73 -13.14 0.99
CA LYS A 37 -5.61 -11.99 1.25
C LYS A 37 -4.84 -10.80 1.77
N ALA A 38 -5.38 -9.62 1.55
CA ALA A 38 -4.93 -8.38 2.16
C ALA A 38 -6.10 -7.71 2.89
N ILE A 39 -5.85 -7.17 4.06
CA ILE A 39 -6.84 -6.53 4.92
C ILE A 39 -6.40 -5.09 5.18
N LEU A 40 -7.28 -4.14 4.88
CA LEU A 40 -7.04 -2.74 5.17
C LEU A 40 -7.64 -2.39 6.53
N LEU A 41 -6.81 -1.91 7.44
CA LEU A 41 -7.19 -1.47 8.77
C LEU A 41 -6.99 0.04 8.87
N GLN A 42 -8.00 0.76 9.35
CA GLN A 42 -7.89 2.19 9.60
C GLN A 42 -7.69 2.43 11.09
N SER A 43 -6.72 3.26 11.42
CA SER A 43 -6.50 3.71 12.79
C SER A 43 -6.97 5.15 12.94
N ALA A 44 -7.94 5.37 13.80
CA ALA A 44 -8.40 6.70 14.19
C ALA A 44 -7.77 7.08 15.54
N GLY A 45 -6.55 7.63 15.49
CA GLY A 45 -5.86 8.09 16.69
C GLY A 45 -5.46 6.95 17.64
N PHE A 46 -5.91 7.03 18.89
CA PHE A 46 -5.62 6.02 19.92
C PHE A 46 -6.68 4.91 20.02
N GLU A 47 -7.65 4.90 19.12
CA GLU A 47 -8.69 3.88 19.10
C GLU A 47 -8.18 2.59 18.45
N GLU A 48 -8.82 1.49 18.80
CA GLU A 48 -8.56 0.19 18.16
C GLU A 48 -8.78 0.31 16.64
N PRO A 49 -7.90 -0.27 15.81
CA PRO A 49 -8.07 -0.24 14.38
C PRO A 49 -9.40 -0.84 13.96
N THR A 50 -10.17 -0.11 13.20
CA THR A 50 -11.42 -0.60 12.66
C THR A 50 -11.11 -1.53 11.48
N MET A 51 -11.69 -2.74 11.49
CA MET A 51 -11.60 -3.63 10.35
C MET A 51 -12.21 -2.96 9.12
N GLY A 52 -11.37 -2.77 8.12
CA GLY A 52 -11.77 -2.31 6.81
C GLY A 52 -12.00 -3.47 5.84
N ASP A 53 -11.78 -3.19 4.57
CA ASP A 53 -12.00 -4.15 3.50
C ASP A 53 -10.99 -5.29 3.52
N THR A 54 -11.45 -6.48 3.15
CA THR A 54 -10.61 -7.63 2.84
C THR A 54 -10.71 -7.91 1.34
N VAL A 55 -9.57 -8.01 0.68
CA VAL A 55 -9.48 -8.31 -0.75
C VAL A 55 -8.60 -9.53 -1.00
N ASN A 56 -8.79 -10.16 -2.15
CA ASN A 56 -7.91 -11.24 -2.59
C ASN A 56 -6.57 -10.66 -3.05
N MET A 57 -5.51 -11.35 -2.69
CA MET A 57 -4.16 -11.10 -3.17
C MET A 57 -3.75 -12.21 -4.14
N ARG A 58 -3.25 -11.84 -5.30
CA ARG A 58 -2.73 -12.76 -6.29
C ARG A 58 -1.32 -12.38 -6.69
N ASN A 59 -0.41 -13.32 -6.55
CA ASN A 59 1.01 -13.10 -6.83
C ASN A 59 1.56 -11.84 -6.14
N GLY A 60 1.16 -11.63 -4.90
CA GLY A 60 1.53 -10.47 -4.09
C GLY A 60 0.80 -9.17 -4.43
N LYS A 61 -0.14 -9.19 -5.38
CA LYS A 61 -0.85 -7.99 -5.86
C LYS A 61 -2.27 -7.92 -5.30
N PHE A 62 -2.65 -6.73 -4.85
CA PHE A 62 -3.98 -6.43 -4.34
C PHE A 62 -4.39 -4.98 -4.63
N VAL A 63 -5.67 -4.72 -4.62
CA VAL A 63 -6.24 -3.38 -4.84
C VAL A 63 -7.34 -3.12 -3.82
N PHE A 64 -7.26 -1.97 -3.14
CA PHE A 64 -8.32 -1.42 -2.32
C PHE A 64 -8.87 -0.15 -2.97
N GLU A 65 -10.17 0.02 -2.95
CA GLU A 65 -10.85 1.22 -3.40
C GLU A 65 -11.83 1.70 -2.34
N GLY A 66 -11.94 2.99 -2.18
CA GLY A 66 -12.87 3.58 -1.24
C GLY A 66 -12.71 5.10 -1.13
N ARG A 67 -13.32 5.67 -0.11
CA ARG A 67 -13.28 7.10 0.16
C ARG A 67 -12.95 7.35 1.63
N LEU A 68 -12.12 8.34 1.87
CA LEU A 68 -11.79 8.84 3.20
C LEU A 68 -12.33 10.26 3.37
N GLU A 69 -12.76 10.62 4.57
CA GLU A 69 -13.14 12.00 4.88
C GLU A 69 -11.92 12.91 5.05
N SER A 70 -10.81 12.33 5.50
CA SER A 70 -9.53 13.01 5.70
C SER A 70 -8.39 12.01 5.57
N PRO A 71 -7.13 12.47 5.37
CA PRO A 71 -5.98 11.60 5.44
C PRO A 71 -5.92 10.85 6.78
N VAL A 72 -5.62 9.56 6.73
CA VAL A 72 -5.61 8.68 7.90
C VAL A 72 -4.47 7.69 7.83
N SER A 73 -3.93 7.32 8.99
CA SER A 73 -2.98 6.22 9.08
C SER A 73 -3.71 4.89 8.85
N VAL A 74 -3.20 4.11 7.93
CA VAL A 74 -3.74 2.78 7.61
C VAL A 74 -2.68 1.72 7.80
N THR A 75 -3.13 0.52 8.11
CA THR A 75 -2.29 -0.68 8.16
C THR A 75 -2.85 -1.70 7.17
N VAL A 76 -2.00 -2.23 6.32
CA VAL A 76 -2.34 -3.37 5.46
C VAL A 76 -1.76 -4.62 6.09
N LYS A 77 -2.65 -5.55 6.44
CA LYS A 77 -2.28 -6.88 6.90
C LYS A 77 -2.23 -7.81 5.69
N VAL A 78 -1.05 -8.26 5.35
CA VAL A 78 -0.80 -9.16 4.23
C VAL A 78 -0.83 -10.59 4.75
N CYS A 79 -1.77 -11.38 4.25
CA CYS A 79 -2.03 -12.74 4.71
C CYS A 79 -1.80 -13.74 3.57
N PRO A 80 -0.56 -14.18 3.31
CA PRO A 80 -0.29 -15.22 2.34
C PRO A 80 -0.91 -16.56 2.74
N ASP A 81 -1.30 -17.39 1.77
CA ASP A 81 -1.79 -18.74 2.06
C ASP A 81 -0.70 -19.64 2.65
N SER A 82 0.56 -19.38 2.31
CA SER A 82 1.71 -20.24 2.64
C SER A 82 2.54 -19.78 3.84
N ASP A 83 2.20 -18.65 4.46
CA ASP A 83 2.98 -18.08 5.57
C ASP A 83 2.08 -17.32 6.55
N GLN A 84 2.63 -16.97 7.69
CA GLN A 84 1.94 -16.14 8.67
C GLN A 84 1.81 -14.68 8.19
N PRO A 85 0.77 -13.96 8.64
CA PRO A 85 0.57 -12.58 8.25
C PRO A 85 1.70 -11.66 8.69
N ALA A 86 1.93 -10.61 7.90
CA ALA A 86 2.77 -9.48 8.26
C ALA A 86 2.09 -8.18 7.84
N SER A 87 2.41 -7.09 8.52
CA SER A 87 1.73 -5.81 8.32
C SER A 87 2.69 -4.73 7.86
N LEU A 88 2.16 -3.78 7.11
CA LEU A 88 2.84 -2.53 6.78
C LEU A 88 1.87 -1.37 6.97
N GLY A 89 2.41 -0.21 7.31
CA GLY A 89 1.60 0.99 7.58
C GLY A 89 2.04 2.17 6.73
N PHE A 90 1.09 3.02 6.37
CA PHE A 90 1.34 4.27 5.66
C PHE A 90 0.17 5.24 5.87
N ILE A 91 0.32 6.47 5.40
CA ILE A 91 -0.76 7.46 5.42
C ILE A 91 -1.51 7.41 4.09
N ALA A 92 -2.81 7.15 4.15
CA ALA A 92 -3.70 7.13 2.99
C ALA A 92 -4.50 8.42 2.87
N GLU A 93 -4.79 8.80 1.65
CA GLU A 93 -5.62 9.93 1.26
C GLU A 93 -6.38 9.59 -0.03
N ASN A 94 -7.33 10.42 -0.43
CA ASN A 94 -8.11 10.18 -1.65
C ASN A 94 -7.30 10.49 -2.91
N SER A 95 -6.45 9.56 -3.29
CA SER A 95 -5.57 9.61 -4.44
C SER A 95 -5.20 8.20 -4.91
N PRO A 96 -4.63 8.03 -6.11
CA PRO A 96 -4.01 6.78 -6.51
C PRO A 96 -2.73 6.57 -5.71
N ILE A 97 -2.69 5.53 -4.88
CA ILE A 97 -1.55 5.20 -4.02
C ILE A 97 -0.99 3.85 -4.48
N ARG A 98 0.32 3.80 -4.65
CA ARG A 98 1.05 2.56 -4.95
C ARG A 98 1.95 2.19 -3.79
N VAL A 99 1.80 0.97 -3.31
CA VAL A 99 2.60 0.40 -2.23
C VAL A 99 3.40 -0.78 -2.76
N MET A 100 4.71 -0.73 -2.61
CA MET A 100 5.63 -1.78 -3.04
C MET A 100 6.50 -2.23 -1.89
N ALA A 101 6.64 -3.52 -1.72
CA ALA A 101 7.51 -4.13 -0.73
C ALA A 101 7.92 -5.55 -1.17
N ALA A 102 8.81 -6.18 -0.41
CA ALA A 102 9.22 -7.55 -0.66
C ALA A 102 8.98 -8.42 0.57
N TRP A 103 8.43 -9.61 0.38
CA TRP A 103 8.14 -10.54 1.46
C TRP A 103 9.41 -11.00 2.21
N LYS A 104 10.53 -11.05 1.52
CA LYS A 104 11.84 -11.35 2.13
C LYS A 104 12.27 -10.34 3.20
N ASP A 105 11.68 -9.15 3.20
CA ASP A 105 11.99 -8.08 4.15
C ASP A 105 11.05 -8.08 5.37
N VAL A 106 10.31 -9.17 5.59
CA VAL A 106 9.51 -9.36 6.80
C VAL A 106 10.43 -9.49 8.00
N ILE A 107 10.15 -8.70 9.02
CA ILE A 107 10.88 -8.66 10.29
C ILE A 107 9.93 -9.05 11.40
N GLU A 108 10.39 -9.89 12.30
CA GLU A 108 9.66 -10.24 13.52
C GLU A 108 10.34 -9.63 14.74
N ARG A 109 9.59 -8.84 15.50
CA ARG A 109 10.02 -8.26 16.76
C ARG A 109 8.90 -8.31 17.80
N TYR A 110 9.20 -8.82 18.99
CA TYR A 110 8.24 -8.90 20.10
C TYR A 110 6.90 -9.58 19.73
N GLY A 111 6.95 -10.57 18.86
CA GLY A 111 5.76 -11.27 18.38
C GLY A 111 5.00 -10.56 17.26
N TYR A 112 5.45 -9.41 16.79
CA TYR A 112 4.88 -8.71 15.64
C TYR A 112 5.69 -8.94 14.39
N ARG A 113 4.99 -9.25 13.30
CA ARG A 113 5.59 -9.37 11.96
C ARG A 113 5.25 -8.12 11.17
N SER A 114 6.28 -7.43 10.69
CA SER A 114 6.13 -6.24 9.84
C SER A 114 6.98 -6.38 8.58
N ILE A 115 6.55 -5.70 7.52
CA ILE A 115 7.28 -5.66 6.26
C ILE A 115 8.08 -4.37 6.23
N GLY A 116 9.41 -4.49 6.17
CA GLY A 116 10.31 -3.36 6.08
C GLY A 116 10.57 -2.93 4.64
N GLY A 117 11.25 -1.78 4.47
CA GLY A 117 11.73 -1.32 3.17
C GLY A 117 10.64 -0.98 2.15
N GLN A 118 9.43 -0.70 2.60
CA GLN A 118 8.30 -0.35 1.74
C GLN A 118 8.50 0.98 1.02
N THR A 119 8.01 1.07 -0.21
CA THR A 119 7.89 2.31 -0.98
C THR A 119 6.42 2.65 -1.16
N VAL A 120 6.04 3.88 -0.82
CA VAL A 120 4.68 4.40 -0.98
C VAL A 120 4.71 5.62 -1.89
N GLU A 121 4.00 5.55 -3.00
CA GLU A 121 3.91 6.62 -3.99
C GLU A 121 2.46 7.10 -4.11
N GLY A 122 2.27 8.40 -4.41
CA GLY A 122 0.95 8.99 -4.66
C GLY A 122 0.22 9.52 -3.43
N SER A 123 0.78 9.38 -2.23
CA SER A 123 0.28 10.02 -1.02
C SER A 123 1.16 11.21 -0.65
N LEU A 124 0.63 12.42 -0.78
CA LEU A 124 1.33 13.64 -0.41
C LEU A 124 1.61 13.69 1.11
N ASN A 125 0.66 13.25 1.89
CA ASN A 125 0.81 13.20 3.36
C ASN A 125 1.88 12.20 3.79
N GLN A 126 2.00 11.08 3.09
CA GLN A 126 3.08 10.12 3.33
C GLN A 126 4.45 10.73 3.00
N GLU A 127 4.56 11.45 1.90
CA GLU A 127 5.81 12.14 1.52
C GLU A 127 6.24 13.16 2.56
N VAL A 128 5.31 13.95 3.07
CA VAL A 128 5.57 14.93 4.15
C VAL A 128 6.00 14.21 5.43
N TYR A 129 5.32 13.15 5.79
CA TYR A 129 5.67 12.34 6.96
C TYR A 129 7.10 11.79 6.86
N GLU A 130 7.46 11.22 5.72
CA GLU A 130 8.80 10.66 5.49
C GLU A 130 9.90 11.72 5.56
N LYS A 131 9.65 12.91 5.02
CA LYS A 131 10.57 14.04 5.12
C LYS A 131 10.78 14.48 6.56
N ILE A 132 9.72 14.59 7.34
CA ILE A 132 9.79 14.95 8.76
C ILE A 132 10.54 13.87 9.54
N ALA A 133 10.21 12.60 9.33
CA ALA A 133 10.88 11.48 9.99
C ALA A 133 12.39 11.43 9.64
N GLY A 134 12.73 11.74 8.39
CA GLY A 134 14.13 11.85 7.96
C GLY A 134 14.89 12.95 8.67
N VAL A 135 14.30 14.12 8.84
CA VAL A 135 14.89 15.25 9.59
C VAL A 135 15.11 14.88 11.05
N TYR A 136 14.12 14.29 11.70
CA TYR A 136 14.28 13.83 13.10
C TYR A 136 15.39 12.79 13.23
N GLY A 137 15.47 11.85 12.31
CA GLY A 137 16.54 10.84 12.30
C GLY A 137 17.93 11.44 12.15
N GLN A 138 18.07 12.53 11.38
CA GLN A 138 19.34 13.26 11.24
C GLN A 138 19.67 14.04 12.52
N MET A 139 18.70 14.67 13.15
CA MET A 139 18.89 15.42 14.39
C MET A 139 19.38 14.51 15.53
N LEU A 140 18.83 13.29 15.61
CA LEU A 140 19.25 12.29 16.62
C LEU A 140 20.65 11.72 16.38
N LYS A 141 21.16 11.82 15.14
CA LYS A 141 22.52 11.39 14.78
C LYS A 141 23.54 12.50 14.83
N ALA A 142 23.11 13.76 15.02
CA ALA A 142 24.03 14.87 15.13
C ALA A 142 24.94 14.67 16.35
N PRO A 143 26.29 14.86 16.22
CA PRO A 143 27.18 14.73 17.35
C PRO A 143 26.81 15.78 18.38
N GLU A 144 26.75 15.37 19.64
CA GLU A 144 26.58 16.31 20.74
C GLU A 144 27.73 17.31 20.70
N HIS A 145 27.39 18.55 20.55
CA HIS A 145 28.38 19.62 20.71
C HIS A 145 28.84 19.63 22.16
N LYS A 146 30.08 19.20 22.37
CA LYS A 146 30.75 19.36 23.67
C LYS A 146 31.04 20.82 23.93
#